data_ef3ad3be6c8c96842f6a533e2d9f4f80
#
_entry.id   ef3ad3be6c8c96842f6a533e2d9f4f80
#
_cell.length_a   1.000
_cell.length_b   1.000
_cell.length_c   1.000
_cell.angle_alpha   90.00
_cell.angle_beta   90.00
_cell.angle_gamma   90.00
#
_symmetry.space_group_name_H-M   'P 1'
#
loop_
_entity.id
_entity.type
_entity.pdbx_description
1 polymer ?
#
loop_
_entity_poly.entity_id
_entity_poly.type
_entity_poly.pdbx_seq_one_letter_code
_entity_poly.pdbx_strand_id
1 'polypeptide(L)'
;LCLNQGRFEVKIDYRTAAGATGDGQAVGLTSDSGYFWFFDDANVELVIKVIDGCGYNDRYWVFAGGLTNVETHLTVRDTLHSAAVFQRTNPLNQAFAPILSIDACDTCP
;
A
#
# COMPACT_ATOMS: atom_id res chain seq x y z
N LEU A 1 -7.58 0.72 4.03
CA LEU A 1 -8.04 0.60 2.64
C LEU A 1 -8.28 -0.86 2.30
N CYS A 2 -9.50 -1.20 1.93
CA CYS A 2 -9.86 -2.56 1.56
C CYS A 2 -10.05 -2.66 0.06
N LEU A 3 -9.33 -3.58 -0.58
CA LEU A 3 -9.31 -3.75 -2.03
C LEU A 3 -9.73 -5.17 -2.42
N ASN A 4 -10.14 -5.36 -3.68
CA ASN A 4 -10.57 -6.65 -4.22
C ASN A 4 -11.70 -7.27 -3.38
N GLN A 5 -12.79 -6.50 -3.17
CA GLN A 5 -13.96 -6.89 -2.36
C GLN A 5 -13.58 -7.30 -0.94
N GLY A 6 -12.66 -6.58 -0.33
CA GLY A 6 -12.21 -6.83 1.03
C GLY A 6 -11.18 -7.95 1.17
N ARG A 7 -10.71 -8.54 0.06
CA ARG A 7 -9.69 -9.58 0.09
C ARG A 7 -8.38 -9.07 0.69
N PHE A 8 -8.00 -7.81 0.39
CA PHE A 8 -6.78 -7.20 0.89
C PHE A 8 -7.07 -5.96 1.70
N GLU A 9 -6.43 -5.86 2.84
CA GLU A 9 -6.41 -4.66 3.68
C GLU A 9 -5.03 -4.02 3.55
N VAL A 10 -5.00 -2.75 3.12
CA VAL A 10 -3.77 -1.99 2.96
C VAL A 10 -3.67 -0.95 4.06
N LYS A 11 -2.54 -0.91 4.73
CA LYS A 11 -2.24 0.08 5.77
C LYS A 11 -0.92 0.77 5.48
N ILE A 12 -0.87 2.06 5.80
CA ILE A 12 0.34 2.86 5.77
C ILE A 12 0.47 3.53 7.13
N ASP A 13 1.62 3.42 7.77
CA ASP A 13 2.01 4.30 8.86
C ASP A 13 3.26 5.10 8.46
N TYR A 14 3.49 6.22 9.14
CA TYR A 14 4.58 7.12 8.79
C TYR A 14 5.28 7.68 10.02
N ARG A 15 6.52 8.12 9.80
CA ARG A 15 7.32 8.87 10.76
C ARG A 15 8.03 10.03 10.07
N THR A 16 7.87 11.23 10.61
CA THR A 16 8.49 12.44 10.09
C THR A 16 9.90 12.62 10.64
N ALA A 17 10.67 13.55 10.02
CA ALA A 17 12.00 13.90 10.51
C ALA A 17 11.99 14.46 11.94
N ALA A 18 10.89 15.08 12.34
CA ALA A 18 10.72 15.60 13.70
C ALA A 18 10.31 14.51 14.70
N GLY A 19 10.13 13.27 14.27
CA GLY A 19 9.76 12.15 15.12
C GLY A 19 8.26 11.95 15.30
N ALA A 20 7.41 12.76 14.65
CA ALA A 20 5.97 12.57 14.70
C ALA A 20 5.57 11.33 13.91
N THR A 21 4.70 10.52 14.48
CA THR A 21 4.19 9.28 13.86
C THR A 21 2.69 9.36 13.68
N GLY A 22 2.17 8.59 12.73
CA GLY A 22 0.74 8.48 12.52
C GLY A 22 0.39 7.44 11.47
N ASP A 23 -0.90 7.24 11.28
CA ASP A 23 -1.43 6.36 10.26
C ASP A 23 -1.89 7.17 9.06
N GLY A 24 -1.55 6.70 7.86
CA GLY A 24 -2.08 7.28 6.63
C GLY A 24 -3.60 7.10 6.57
N GLN A 25 -4.29 8.12 6.09
CA GLN A 25 -5.73 8.10 5.93
C GLN A 25 -6.08 7.61 4.53
N ALA A 26 -6.88 6.55 4.46
CA ALA A 26 -7.18 5.86 3.21
C ALA A 26 -8.40 6.45 2.52
N VAL A 27 -8.31 6.61 1.18
CA VAL A 27 -9.44 6.99 0.34
C VAL A 27 -9.51 6.01 -0.83
N GLY A 28 -10.65 5.33 -1.00
CA GLY A 28 -10.86 4.41 -2.10
C GLY A 28 -11.09 5.16 -3.42
N LEU A 29 -10.53 4.64 -4.51
CA LEU A 29 -10.73 5.16 -5.86
C LEU A 29 -11.52 4.18 -6.73
N THR A 30 -11.08 2.92 -6.77
CA THR A 30 -11.73 1.84 -7.49
C THR A 30 -11.79 0.62 -6.59
N SER A 31 -12.36 -0.49 -7.06
CA SER A 31 -12.34 -1.74 -6.29
C SER A 31 -10.94 -2.25 -5.99
N ASP A 32 -9.96 -1.88 -6.80
CA ASP A 32 -8.59 -2.38 -6.72
C ASP A 32 -7.56 -1.32 -6.36
N SER A 33 -7.95 -0.06 -6.15
CA SER A 33 -7.02 1.05 -5.93
C SER A 33 -7.55 2.09 -4.96
N GLY A 34 -6.61 2.82 -4.38
CA GLY A 34 -6.90 3.94 -3.52
C GLY A 34 -5.66 4.78 -3.27
N TYR A 35 -5.81 5.80 -2.44
CA TYR A 35 -4.68 6.62 -2.05
C TYR A 35 -4.71 6.91 -0.56
N PHE A 36 -3.59 7.43 -0.06
CA PHE A 36 -3.43 7.82 1.34
C PHE A 36 -2.97 9.27 1.41
N TRP A 37 -3.51 10.00 2.40
CA TRP A 37 -2.99 11.28 2.81
C TRP A 37 -2.52 11.17 4.28
N PHE A 38 -1.60 12.04 4.71
CA PHE A 38 -1.01 11.98 6.04
C PHE A 38 -1.38 13.19 6.89
N PHE A 39 -1.23 14.39 6.35
CA PHE A 39 -1.34 15.63 7.11
C PHE A 39 -2.53 16.49 6.70
N ASP A 40 -2.93 16.43 5.43
CA ASP A 40 -3.99 17.22 4.83
C ASP A 40 -4.71 16.37 3.80
N ASP A 41 -6.04 16.35 3.85
CA ASP A 41 -6.84 15.49 2.96
C ASP A 41 -6.78 15.90 1.48
N ALA A 42 -6.32 17.11 1.19
CA ALA A 42 -6.08 17.57 -0.18
C ALA A 42 -4.68 17.22 -0.70
N ASN A 43 -3.81 16.67 0.15
CA ASN A 43 -2.43 16.35 -0.19
C ASN A 43 -2.23 14.83 -0.30
N VAL A 44 -2.23 14.33 -1.53
CA VAL A 44 -2.03 12.90 -1.80
C VAL A 44 -0.56 12.54 -1.57
N GLU A 45 -0.30 11.61 -0.66
CA GLU A 45 1.05 11.15 -0.35
C GLU A 45 1.43 9.86 -1.07
N LEU A 46 0.47 8.93 -1.24
CA LEU A 46 0.74 7.63 -1.84
C LEU A 46 -0.50 7.07 -2.52
N VAL A 47 -0.31 6.50 -3.71
CA VAL A 47 -1.35 5.80 -4.48
C VAL A 47 -0.97 4.33 -4.58
N ILE A 48 -1.93 3.43 -4.43
CA ILE A 48 -1.69 2.00 -4.49
C ILE A 48 -2.82 1.27 -5.21
N LYS A 49 -2.46 0.19 -5.90
CA LYS A 49 -3.42 -0.78 -6.40
C LYS A 49 -2.91 -2.20 -6.18
N VAL A 50 -3.86 -3.10 -5.91
CA VAL A 50 -3.59 -4.54 -5.85
C VAL A 50 -4.41 -5.20 -6.94
N ILE A 51 -3.73 -5.84 -7.87
CA ILE A 51 -4.34 -6.39 -9.08
C ILE A 51 -4.34 -7.91 -9.00
N ASP A 52 -5.45 -8.50 -9.41
CA ASP A 52 -5.56 -9.95 -9.55
C ASP A 52 -4.81 -10.40 -10.81
N GLY A 53 -3.59 -10.88 -10.63
CA GLY A 53 -2.77 -11.48 -11.68
C GLY A 53 -2.80 -13.00 -11.67
N CYS A 54 -3.73 -13.61 -10.92
CA CYS A 54 -3.77 -15.07 -10.75
C CYS A 54 -3.91 -15.84 -12.06
N GLY A 55 -4.62 -15.29 -13.04
CA GLY A 55 -4.76 -15.88 -14.37
C GLY A 55 -3.51 -15.72 -15.25
N TYR A 56 -2.54 -14.95 -14.85
CA TYR A 56 -1.30 -14.71 -15.62
C TYR A 56 -0.10 -15.43 -15.03
N ASN A 57 0.18 -15.26 -13.73
CA ASN A 57 1.36 -15.83 -13.10
C ASN A 57 1.10 -16.39 -11.69
N ASP A 58 -0.16 -16.61 -11.35
CA ASP A 58 -0.57 -17.17 -10.06
C ASP A 58 -0.16 -16.29 -8.89
N ARG A 59 -0.23 -14.96 -9.08
CA ARG A 59 0.09 -13.95 -8.06
C ARG A 59 -0.90 -12.80 -8.10
N TYR A 60 -1.15 -12.18 -6.95
CA TYR A 60 -1.66 -10.82 -6.90
C TYR A 60 -0.49 -9.85 -7.00
N TRP A 61 -0.69 -8.75 -7.70
CA TRP A 61 0.35 -7.76 -7.96
C TRP A 61 0.12 -6.52 -7.12
N VAL A 62 1.20 -5.94 -6.59
CA VAL A 62 1.16 -4.68 -5.84
C VAL A 62 1.92 -3.62 -6.62
N PHE A 63 1.22 -2.55 -6.99
CA PHE A 63 1.79 -1.39 -7.65
C PHE A 63 1.51 -0.16 -6.79
N ALA A 64 2.54 0.62 -6.48
CA ALA A 64 2.40 1.82 -5.68
C ALA A 64 3.39 2.89 -6.12
N GLY A 65 2.96 4.13 -5.99
CA GLY A 65 3.78 5.31 -6.22
C GLY A 65 3.54 6.32 -5.12
N GLY A 66 4.54 7.12 -4.79
CA GLY A 66 4.42 8.09 -3.72
C GLY A 66 4.97 9.45 -4.08
N LEU A 67 4.45 10.47 -3.41
CA LEU A 67 4.82 11.87 -3.54
C LEU A 67 5.29 12.37 -2.18
N THR A 68 6.16 11.61 -1.53
CA THR A 68 6.61 11.90 -0.18
C THR A 68 8.05 11.44 0.04
N ASN A 69 8.75 12.08 0.97
CA ASN A 69 10.03 11.63 1.50
C ASN A 69 9.96 11.30 3.00
N VAL A 70 8.75 11.22 3.54
CA VAL A 70 8.50 10.78 4.90
C VAL A 70 8.77 9.29 4.99
N GLU A 71 9.29 8.80 6.12
CA GLU A 71 9.42 7.36 6.34
C GLU A 71 8.03 6.73 6.33
N THR A 72 7.83 5.70 5.50
CA THR A 72 6.56 4.99 5.37
C THR A 72 6.74 3.50 5.55
N HIS A 73 5.75 2.87 6.18
CA HIS A 73 5.66 1.43 6.31
C HIS A 73 4.35 0.98 5.68
N LEU A 74 4.45 0.31 4.54
CA LEU A 74 3.32 -0.25 3.81
C LEU A 74 3.13 -1.70 4.20
N THR A 75 1.89 -2.06 4.53
CA THR A 75 1.51 -3.45 4.79
C THR A 75 0.28 -3.78 3.97
N VAL A 76 0.36 -4.87 3.20
CA VAL A 76 -0.78 -5.49 2.53
C VAL A 76 -1.09 -6.80 3.25
N ARG A 77 -2.31 -6.92 3.75
CA ARG A 77 -2.76 -8.07 4.51
C ARG A 77 -3.84 -8.81 3.72
N ASP A 78 -3.69 -10.12 3.59
CA ASP A 78 -4.71 -10.98 3.02
C ASP A 78 -5.72 -11.35 4.11
N THR A 79 -6.95 -10.84 4.01
CA THR A 79 -7.97 -11.05 5.04
C THR A 79 -8.49 -12.49 5.06
N LEU A 80 -8.43 -13.20 3.93
CA LEU A 80 -8.85 -14.60 3.86
C LEU A 80 -7.91 -15.50 4.66
N HIS A 81 -6.61 -15.22 4.62
CA HIS A 81 -5.58 -15.99 5.31
C HIS A 81 -5.13 -15.34 6.62
N SER A 82 -5.65 -14.17 6.97
CA SER A 82 -5.31 -13.42 8.19
C SER A 82 -3.80 -13.21 8.34
N ALA A 83 -3.12 -12.90 7.24
CA ALA A 83 -1.66 -12.78 7.22
C ALA A 83 -1.22 -11.56 6.40
N ALA A 84 -0.15 -10.89 6.85
CA ALA A 84 0.56 -9.90 6.04
C ALA A 84 1.28 -10.64 4.92
N VAL A 85 0.99 -10.27 3.67
CA VAL A 85 1.52 -10.95 2.48
C VAL A 85 2.50 -10.09 1.69
N PHE A 86 2.55 -8.79 1.98
CA PHE A 86 3.49 -7.86 1.36
C PHE A 86 3.78 -6.71 2.31
N GLN A 87 5.06 -6.38 2.48
CA GLN A 87 5.50 -5.26 3.32
C GLN A 87 6.63 -4.52 2.64
N ARG A 88 6.64 -3.20 2.79
CA ARG A 88 7.71 -2.36 2.26
C ARG A 88 7.92 -1.15 3.15
N THR A 89 9.17 -0.85 3.47
CA THR A 89 9.57 0.36 4.18
C THR A 89 10.29 1.30 3.21
N ASN A 90 9.88 2.56 3.18
CA ASN A 90 10.64 3.61 2.49
C ASN A 90 11.34 4.45 3.56
N PRO A 91 12.69 4.54 3.52
CA PRO A 91 13.43 5.26 4.54
C PRO A 91 13.14 6.76 4.57
N LEU A 92 13.33 7.37 5.74
CA LEU A 92 13.18 8.80 5.94
C LEU A 92 14.12 9.58 5.03
N ASN A 93 13.65 10.72 4.52
CA ASN A 93 14.38 11.64 3.64
C ASN A 93 14.78 11.04 2.29
N GLN A 94 14.13 9.96 1.90
CA GLN A 94 14.27 9.39 0.56
C GLN A 94 12.93 9.48 -0.17
N ALA A 95 12.95 9.89 -1.43
CA ALA A 95 11.76 9.85 -2.27
C ALA A 95 11.19 8.44 -2.28
N PHE A 96 9.86 8.33 -2.25
CA PHE A 96 9.19 7.04 -2.24
C PHE A 96 9.61 6.24 -3.48
N ALA A 97 10.19 5.06 -3.25
CA ALA A 97 10.61 4.18 -4.34
C ALA A 97 9.38 3.49 -4.95
N PRO A 98 9.16 3.60 -6.27
CA PRO A 98 8.02 2.97 -6.92
C PRO A 98 8.01 1.45 -6.69
N ILE A 99 6.81 0.90 -6.48
CA ILE A 99 6.60 -0.52 -6.31
C ILE A 99 5.86 -1.03 -7.54
N LEU A 100 6.47 -1.97 -8.27
CA LEU A 100 5.89 -2.62 -9.44
C LEU A 100 6.13 -4.13 -9.29
N SER A 101 5.46 -4.73 -8.32
CA SER A 101 5.71 -6.12 -7.97
C SER A 101 4.63 -7.04 -8.53
N ILE A 102 5.02 -7.89 -9.50
CA ILE A 102 4.15 -8.94 -10.04
C ILE A 102 4.31 -10.27 -9.31
N ASP A 103 5.15 -10.32 -8.28
CA ASP A 103 5.38 -11.50 -7.44
C ASP A 103 4.91 -11.29 -6.00
N ALA A 104 4.18 -10.21 -5.74
CA ALA A 104 3.98 -9.70 -4.39
C ALA A 104 3.24 -10.68 -3.48
N CYS A 105 2.14 -11.27 -3.95
CA CYS A 105 1.26 -12.06 -3.07
C CYS A 105 0.99 -13.43 -3.68
N ASP A 106 1.54 -14.47 -3.05
CA ASP A 106 1.40 -15.87 -3.45
C ASP A 106 0.21 -16.50 -2.72
N THR A 107 -0.97 -15.87 -2.89
CA THR A 107 -2.18 -16.29 -2.16
C THR A 107 -3.39 -16.44 -3.08
N CYS A 108 -3.16 -16.78 -4.34
CA CYS A 108 -4.25 -17.02 -5.29
C CYS A 108 -5.11 -18.21 -4.86
N PRO A 109 -6.44 -18.13 -5.13
CA PRO A 109 -7.34 -19.25 -4.84
C PRO A 109 -6.99 -20.50 -5.62
#